data_0f879f1ff21414b9f9999567f0b49bf3
#
_entry.id   0f879f1ff21414b9f9999567f0b49bf3
#
_cell.length_a   1.000
_cell.length_b   1.000
_cell.length_c   1.000
_cell.angle_alpha   90.00
_cell.angle_beta   90.00
_cell.angle_gamma   90.00
#
_symmetry.space_group_name_H-M   'P 1'
#
loop_
_entity.id
_entity.type
_entity.pdbx_description
1 polymer ?
#
loop_
_entity_poly.entity_id
_entity_poly.type
_entity_poly.pdbx_seq_one_letter_code
_entity_poly.pdbx_strand_id
1 'polypeptide(L)'
;MPSRYSADLSAIGTSVINELTELNRDRELALSVSREVVRFSANAIRAVHRGEFEEARDLICKGDARLREAGHIQETSPQIFNAGFMNDARKEFTEANVTLAVISGAKIPTISDIKVDAGAYINGMAEVI
;
A
#
# COMPACT_ATOMS: atom_id res chain seq x y z
N MET A 1 11.93 -38.76 -22.90
CA MET A 1 12.85 -37.64 -22.62
C MET A 1 14.24 -38.17 -22.30
N PRO A 2 15.27 -37.69 -22.96
CA PRO A 2 16.62 -38.09 -22.62
C PRO A 2 16.98 -37.73 -21.18
N SER A 3 17.54 -38.70 -20.44
CA SER A 3 17.87 -38.53 -19.02
C SER A 3 18.90 -37.41 -18.76
N ARG A 4 19.72 -37.06 -19.77
CA ARG A 4 20.69 -35.97 -19.65
C ARG A 4 20.10 -34.60 -19.38
N TYR A 5 18.81 -34.38 -19.69
CA TYR A 5 18.10 -33.12 -19.41
C TYR A 5 17.34 -33.14 -18.10
N SER A 6 17.24 -34.28 -17.47
CA SER A 6 16.39 -34.44 -16.26
C SER A 6 16.85 -33.54 -15.11
N ALA A 7 18.17 -33.46 -14.87
CA ALA A 7 18.74 -32.62 -13.82
C ALA A 7 18.55 -31.14 -14.12
N ASP A 8 18.73 -30.73 -15.38
CA ASP A 8 18.55 -29.32 -15.78
C ASP A 8 17.10 -28.90 -15.63
N LEU A 9 16.17 -29.74 -16.09
CA LEU A 9 14.73 -29.46 -15.97
C LEU A 9 14.28 -29.40 -14.51
N SER A 10 14.81 -30.29 -13.67
CA SER A 10 14.52 -30.28 -12.24
C SER A 10 15.02 -28.98 -11.58
N ALA A 11 16.23 -28.55 -11.90
CA ALA A 11 16.81 -27.31 -11.38
C ALA A 11 16.01 -26.08 -11.83
N ILE A 12 15.63 -26.03 -13.12
CA ILE A 12 14.80 -24.96 -13.67
C ILE A 12 13.43 -24.93 -12.97
N GLY A 13 12.79 -26.09 -12.83
CA GLY A 13 11.49 -26.20 -12.16
C GLY A 13 11.53 -25.69 -10.72
N THR A 14 12.58 -26.08 -9.98
CA THR A 14 12.77 -25.62 -8.59
C THR A 14 12.95 -24.10 -8.54
N SER A 15 13.76 -23.54 -9.42
CA SER A 15 13.99 -22.10 -9.50
C SER A 15 12.71 -21.34 -9.80
N VAL A 16 11.93 -21.80 -10.76
CA VAL A 16 10.65 -21.17 -11.13
C VAL A 16 9.63 -21.26 -9.99
N ILE A 17 9.52 -22.41 -9.33
CA ILE A 17 8.60 -22.60 -8.20
C ILE A 17 8.97 -21.66 -7.05
N ASN A 18 10.27 -21.55 -6.74
CA ASN A 18 10.73 -20.65 -5.67
C ASN A 18 10.39 -19.19 -5.98
N GLU A 19 10.61 -18.76 -7.20
CA GLU A 19 10.31 -17.40 -7.65
C GLU A 19 8.81 -17.10 -7.57
N LEU A 20 7.98 -18.03 -8.05
CA LEU A 20 6.51 -17.89 -7.97
C LEU A 20 5.99 -17.92 -6.53
N THR A 21 6.62 -18.69 -5.66
CA THR A 21 6.26 -18.75 -4.23
C THR A 21 6.54 -17.41 -3.55
N GLU A 22 7.69 -16.80 -3.82
CA GLU A 22 8.02 -15.46 -3.28
C GLU A 22 7.07 -14.39 -3.82
N LEU A 23 6.79 -14.43 -5.12
CA LEU A 23 5.86 -13.51 -5.75
C LEU A 23 4.47 -13.62 -5.14
N ASN A 24 3.99 -14.84 -4.91
CA ASN A 24 2.69 -15.08 -4.29
C ASN A 24 2.64 -14.57 -2.84
N ARG A 25 3.73 -14.76 -2.08
CA ARG A 25 3.84 -14.24 -0.71
C ARG A 25 3.73 -12.72 -0.68
N ASP A 26 4.44 -12.04 -1.57
CA ASP A 26 4.40 -10.59 -1.69
C ASP A 26 3.01 -10.11 -2.10
N ARG A 27 2.38 -10.81 -3.03
CA ARG A 27 1.02 -10.50 -3.48
C ARG A 27 0.00 -10.63 -2.36
N GLU A 28 0.06 -11.70 -1.58
CA GLU A 28 -0.86 -11.92 -0.44
C GLU A 28 -0.69 -10.83 0.61
N LEU A 29 0.54 -10.47 0.94
CA LEU A 29 0.81 -9.37 1.87
C LEU A 29 0.28 -8.05 1.33
N ALA A 30 0.58 -7.73 0.07
CA ALA A 30 0.14 -6.49 -0.56
C ALA A 30 -1.39 -6.38 -0.59
N LEU A 31 -2.10 -7.46 -0.93
CA LEU A 31 -3.57 -7.49 -0.91
C LEU A 31 -4.12 -7.24 0.48
N SER A 32 -3.56 -7.90 1.49
CA SER A 32 -3.97 -7.71 2.89
C SER A 32 -3.74 -6.27 3.34
N VAL A 33 -2.56 -5.72 3.08
CA VAL A 33 -2.21 -4.34 3.41
C VAL A 33 -3.14 -3.36 2.72
N SER A 34 -3.37 -3.52 1.42
CA SER A 34 -4.21 -2.60 0.65
C SER A 34 -5.64 -2.53 1.19
N ARG A 35 -6.22 -3.68 1.52
CA ARG A 35 -7.58 -3.74 2.07
C ARG A 35 -7.69 -3.03 3.41
N GLU A 36 -6.72 -3.25 4.29
CA GLU A 36 -6.73 -2.60 5.61
C GLU A 36 -6.47 -1.10 5.51
N VAL A 37 -5.52 -0.68 4.67
CA VAL A 37 -5.22 0.74 4.48
C VAL A 37 -6.44 1.48 3.93
N VAL A 38 -7.14 0.92 2.96
CA VAL A 38 -8.38 1.50 2.42
C VAL A 38 -9.44 1.60 3.52
N ARG A 39 -9.61 0.56 4.32
CA ARG A 39 -10.57 0.57 5.41
C ARG A 39 -10.24 1.60 6.48
N PHE A 40 -8.98 1.66 6.94
CA PHE A 40 -8.53 2.65 7.91
C PHE A 40 -8.72 4.06 7.39
N SER A 41 -8.37 4.29 6.13
CA SER A 41 -8.49 5.61 5.49
C SER A 41 -9.94 6.05 5.38
N ALA A 42 -10.83 5.18 4.95
CA ALA A 42 -12.26 5.49 4.86
C ALA A 42 -12.86 5.79 6.23
N ASN A 43 -12.51 5.00 7.24
CA ASN A 43 -12.98 5.22 8.61
C ASN A 43 -12.39 6.49 9.21
N ALA A 44 -11.13 6.82 8.90
CA ALA A 44 -10.52 8.08 9.32
C ALA A 44 -11.26 9.29 8.74
N ILE A 45 -11.61 9.26 7.45
CA ILE A 45 -12.36 10.33 6.80
C ILE A 45 -13.73 10.50 7.47
N ARG A 46 -14.42 9.42 7.79
CA ARG A 46 -15.69 9.48 8.51
C ARG A 46 -15.52 10.08 9.90
N ALA A 47 -14.46 9.71 10.62
CA ALA A 47 -14.16 10.28 11.93
C ALA A 47 -13.89 11.79 11.84
N VAL A 48 -13.16 12.24 10.82
CA VAL A 48 -12.93 13.66 10.57
C VAL A 48 -14.24 14.41 10.40
N HIS A 49 -15.17 13.88 9.62
CA HIS A 49 -16.47 14.51 9.38
C HIS A 49 -17.36 14.56 10.62
N ARG A 50 -17.13 13.68 11.59
CA ARG A 50 -17.80 13.72 12.90
C ARG A 50 -17.08 14.63 13.90
N GLY A 51 -15.94 15.22 13.52
CA GLY A 51 -15.13 16.02 14.43
C GLY A 51 -14.27 15.19 15.40
N GLU A 52 -14.16 13.89 15.19
CA GLU A 52 -13.39 12.97 16.02
C GLU A 52 -11.94 12.85 15.52
N PHE A 53 -11.17 13.93 15.69
CA PHE A 53 -9.84 14.03 15.10
C PHE A 53 -8.82 13.09 15.71
N GLU A 54 -8.91 12.80 17.01
CA GLU A 54 -8.01 11.83 17.65
C GLU A 54 -8.21 10.43 17.11
N GLU A 55 -9.44 10.00 16.93
CA GLU A 55 -9.76 8.72 16.31
C GLU A 55 -9.23 8.67 14.87
N ALA A 56 -9.39 9.74 14.11
CA ALA A 56 -8.88 9.83 12.76
C ALA A 56 -7.35 9.67 12.72
N ARG A 57 -6.64 10.33 13.63
CA ARG A 57 -5.17 10.20 13.74
C ARG A 57 -4.75 8.78 14.04
N ASP A 58 -5.43 8.11 14.96
CA ASP A 58 -5.14 6.72 15.33
C ASP A 58 -5.32 5.78 14.14
N LEU A 59 -6.39 5.96 13.38
CA LEU A 59 -6.67 5.15 12.19
C LEU A 59 -5.61 5.39 11.09
N ILE A 60 -5.19 6.63 10.89
CA ILE A 60 -4.13 6.97 9.95
C ILE A 60 -2.80 6.35 10.38
N CYS A 61 -2.48 6.38 11.66
CA CYS A 61 -1.27 5.73 12.18
C CYS A 61 -1.28 4.22 11.92
N LYS A 62 -2.42 3.56 12.09
CA LYS A 62 -2.57 2.13 11.78
C LYS A 62 -2.37 1.87 10.28
N GLY A 63 -2.94 2.70 9.43
CA GLY A 63 -2.73 2.62 7.98
C GLY A 63 -1.27 2.80 7.59
N ASP A 64 -0.59 3.77 8.19
CA ASP A 64 0.83 4.02 7.94
C ASP A 64 1.68 2.80 8.33
N ALA A 65 1.44 2.23 9.49
CA ALA A 65 2.15 1.04 9.95
C ALA A 65 2.02 -0.11 8.96
N ARG A 66 0.81 -0.36 8.45
CA ARG A 66 0.57 -1.41 7.46
C ARG A 66 1.27 -1.12 6.14
N LEU A 67 1.26 0.12 5.67
CA LEU A 67 1.99 0.49 4.44
C LEU A 67 3.50 0.25 4.60
N ARG A 68 4.06 0.56 5.77
CA ARG A 68 5.49 0.33 6.03
C ARG A 68 5.85 -1.16 6.05
N GLU A 69 4.95 -2.04 6.50
CA GLU A 69 5.15 -3.49 6.46
C GLU A 69 5.30 -4.02 5.03
N ALA A 70 4.63 -3.41 4.06
CA ALA A 70 4.72 -3.78 2.65
C ALA A 70 5.85 -3.07 1.89
N GLY A 71 6.62 -2.22 2.56
CA GLY A 71 7.64 -1.40 1.89
C GLY A 71 8.71 -2.19 1.15
N HIS A 72 9.11 -3.35 1.67
CA HIS A 72 10.11 -4.22 1.04
C HIS A 72 9.66 -4.79 -0.31
N ILE A 73 8.36 -4.84 -0.59
CA ILE A 73 7.82 -5.36 -1.85
C ILE A 73 8.28 -4.50 -3.02
N GLN A 74 8.58 -3.23 -2.79
CA GLN A 74 9.13 -2.36 -3.82
C GLN A 74 10.41 -2.94 -4.45
N GLU A 75 11.23 -3.60 -3.64
CA GLU A 75 12.49 -4.21 -4.08
C GLU A 75 12.31 -5.65 -4.56
N THR A 76 11.48 -6.43 -3.86
CA THR A 76 11.33 -7.87 -4.16
C THR A 76 10.36 -8.15 -5.30
N SER A 77 9.29 -7.38 -5.41
CA SER A 77 8.24 -7.56 -6.43
C SER A 77 7.67 -6.22 -6.88
N PRO A 78 8.46 -5.42 -7.65
CA PRO A 78 8.05 -4.06 -8.05
C PRO A 78 6.69 -4.03 -8.78
N GLN A 79 6.38 -5.04 -9.56
CA GLN A 79 5.12 -5.12 -10.29
C GLN A 79 3.91 -5.23 -9.35
N ILE A 80 4.08 -5.87 -8.19
CA ILE A 80 3.03 -5.94 -7.16
C ILE A 80 2.95 -4.63 -6.40
N PHE A 81 4.10 -4.06 -6.03
CA PHE A 81 4.15 -2.77 -5.33
C PHE A 81 3.46 -1.67 -6.13
N ASN A 82 3.58 -1.69 -7.46
CA ASN A 82 2.99 -0.72 -8.36
C ASN A 82 1.65 -1.16 -8.97
N ALA A 83 1.06 -2.25 -8.51
CA ALA A 83 -0.25 -2.70 -8.97
C ALA A 83 -1.35 -1.70 -8.60
N GLY A 84 -2.43 -1.70 -9.38
CA GLY A 84 -3.54 -0.76 -9.21
C GLY A 84 -4.11 -0.74 -7.79
N PHE A 85 -4.29 -1.90 -7.17
CA PHE A 85 -4.83 -1.98 -5.81
C PHE A 85 -3.91 -1.34 -4.77
N MET A 86 -2.59 -1.39 -4.95
CA MET A 86 -1.63 -0.73 -4.07
C MET A 86 -1.62 0.79 -4.32
N ASN A 87 -1.69 1.21 -5.56
CA ASN A 87 -1.79 2.62 -5.91
C ASN A 87 -3.07 3.24 -5.34
N ASP A 88 -4.19 2.53 -5.43
CA ASP A 88 -5.47 2.97 -4.85
C ASP A 88 -5.38 3.11 -3.32
N ALA A 89 -4.75 2.15 -2.66
CA ALA A 89 -4.56 2.22 -1.21
C ALA A 89 -3.73 3.45 -0.80
N ARG A 90 -2.64 3.73 -1.49
CA ARG A 90 -1.81 4.91 -1.23
C ARG A 90 -2.55 6.22 -1.53
N LYS A 91 -3.39 6.23 -2.57
CA LYS A 91 -4.25 7.36 -2.89
C LYS A 91 -5.27 7.63 -1.77
N GLU A 92 -5.97 6.60 -1.33
CA GLU A 92 -6.94 6.70 -0.23
C GLU A 92 -6.28 7.14 1.08
N PHE A 93 -5.08 6.66 1.34
CA PHE A 93 -4.29 7.06 2.51
C PHE A 93 -3.92 8.55 2.45
N THR A 94 -3.53 9.05 1.29
CA THR A 94 -3.26 10.47 1.07
C THR A 94 -4.51 11.30 1.31
N GLU A 95 -5.64 10.88 0.75
CA GLU A 95 -6.93 11.56 0.93
C GLU A 95 -7.28 11.70 2.42
N ALA A 96 -7.11 10.63 3.20
CA ALA A 96 -7.40 10.68 4.63
C ALA A 96 -6.50 11.67 5.37
N ASN A 97 -5.19 11.66 5.09
CA ASN A 97 -4.24 12.59 5.68
C ASN A 97 -4.57 14.05 5.37
N VAL A 98 -4.87 14.33 4.12
CA VAL A 98 -5.17 15.71 3.67
C VAL A 98 -6.53 16.17 4.20
N THR A 99 -7.53 15.30 4.19
CA THR A 99 -8.86 15.62 4.76
C THR A 99 -8.75 16.00 6.23
N LEU A 100 -8.01 15.23 7.01
CA LEU A 100 -7.77 15.55 8.42
C LEU A 100 -7.12 16.93 8.58
N ALA A 101 -6.07 17.21 7.80
CA ALA A 101 -5.37 18.48 7.88
C ALA A 101 -6.28 19.66 7.54
N VAL A 102 -7.01 19.57 6.43
CA VAL A 102 -7.88 20.65 5.95
C VAL A 102 -9.02 20.94 6.95
N ILE A 103 -9.70 19.91 7.39
CA ILE A 103 -10.86 20.06 8.28
C ILE A 103 -10.43 20.50 9.68
N SER A 104 -9.32 20.01 10.21
CA SER A 104 -8.81 20.38 11.53
C SER A 104 -8.06 21.71 11.54
N GLY A 105 -7.80 22.30 10.39
CA GLY A 105 -7.05 23.56 10.29
C GLY A 105 -5.54 23.40 10.46
N ALA A 106 -5.02 22.19 10.29
CA ALA A 106 -3.61 21.91 10.38
C ALA A 106 -2.90 22.16 9.03
N LYS A 107 -1.58 22.17 9.06
CA LYS A 107 -0.78 22.26 7.85
C LYS A 107 -0.97 21.02 6.98
N ILE A 108 -1.16 21.22 5.68
CA ILE A 108 -1.27 20.12 4.73
C ILE A 108 0.04 19.31 4.71
N PRO A 109 0.00 18.00 4.95
CA PRO A 109 1.21 17.18 4.91
C PRO A 109 1.79 17.10 3.50
N THR A 110 3.12 17.12 3.43
CA THR A 110 3.84 17.02 2.17
C THR A 110 3.90 15.56 1.71
N ILE A 111 4.31 15.38 0.45
CA ILE A 111 4.56 14.03 -0.09
C ILE A 111 5.60 13.27 0.75
N SER A 112 6.62 13.98 1.26
CA SER A 112 7.64 13.37 2.12
C SER A 112 7.09 12.96 3.48
N ASP A 113 6.13 13.70 4.02
CA ASP A 113 5.48 13.37 5.29
C ASP A 113 4.62 12.11 5.18
N ILE A 114 3.87 11.99 4.09
CA ILE A 114 2.98 10.83 3.85
C ILE A 114 3.76 9.62 3.34
N LYS A 115 4.87 9.84 2.64
CA LYS A 115 5.75 8.79 2.10
C LYS A 115 5.05 7.92 1.05
N VAL A 116 4.41 8.57 0.11
CA VAL A 116 3.79 7.94 -1.06
C VAL A 116 4.41 8.50 -2.34
N ASP A 117 4.12 7.87 -3.46
CA ASP A 117 4.57 8.37 -4.76
C ASP A 117 3.76 9.60 -5.21
N ALA A 118 4.31 10.34 -6.17
CA ALA A 118 3.70 11.58 -6.68
C ALA A 118 2.30 11.36 -7.25
N GLY A 119 2.09 10.24 -7.97
CA GLY A 119 0.79 9.92 -8.55
C GLY A 119 -0.30 9.73 -7.49
N ALA A 120 -0.01 8.94 -6.46
CA ALA A 120 -0.92 8.71 -5.35
C ALA A 120 -1.20 10.00 -4.57
N TYR A 121 -0.17 10.82 -4.37
CA TYR A 121 -0.30 12.09 -3.66
C TYR A 121 -1.23 13.05 -4.42
N ILE A 122 -0.98 13.26 -5.71
CA ILE A 122 -1.79 14.17 -6.52
C ILE A 122 -3.22 13.68 -6.65
N ASN A 123 -3.42 12.39 -6.90
CA ASN A 123 -4.76 11.82 -7.02
C ASN A 123 -5.54 11.88 -5.69
N GLY A 124 -4.86 11.63 -4.57
CA GLY A 124 -5.46 11.76 -3.25
C GLY A 124 -5.83 13.20 -2.91
N MET A 125 -4.96 14.15 -3.26
CA MET A 125 -5.25 15.58 -3.09
C MET A 125 -6.48 16.01 -3.90
N ALA A 126 -6.59 15.54 -5.14
CA ALA A 126 -7.71 15.88 -6.02
C ALA A 126 -9.05 15.40 -5.47
N GLU A 127 -9.08 14.31 -4.73
CA GLU A 127 -10.31 13.79 -4.10
C GLU A 127 -10.80 14.69 -2.94
N VAL A 128 -9.92 15.48 -2.34
CA VAL A 128 -10.26 16.38 -1.22
C VAL A 128 -10.77 17.74 -1.72
N ILE A 129 -10.26 18.21 -2.84
CA ILE A 129 -10.59 19.49 -3.44
C ILE A 129 -11.88 19.41 -4.23
#